data_30dfbaf28ed19122c4ebab5e17552c68
#
_entry.id   30dfbaf28ed19122c4ebab5e17552c68
#
_cell.length_a   1.000
_cell.length_b   1.000
_cell.length_c   1.000
_cell.angle_alpha   90.00
_cell.angle_beta   90.00
_cell.angle_gamma   90.00
#
_symmetry.space_group_name_H-M   'P 1'
#
loop_
_entity.id
_entity.type
_entity.pdbx_description
1 polymer ?
#
loop_
_entity_poly.entity_id
_entity_poly.type
_entity_poly.pdbx_seq_one_letter_code
_entity_poly.pdbx_strand_id
1 'polypeptide(L)'
;MARYIFITGGVVSSLGKGLASAALGALLQARRYKVRLRKLDPYLNVDPGTMSPYQHGEVFVTDDGAETDLDLGHYERFTGRPATRQDNITTGRIYQEILAKERRGDYLGATIQVIPHVTNAIKDFIRDGNDEFDFVLCEIGGTVGDIEGLPYFEAIRQLGNDLPRGHTVFIHLTLMPFIPSAGELKTKPTQHSVRELRAIGIQPDVLLCRTDREIPLSERRKLALFCNVRESAVIEARDVDNIYAVPEAYHAAGLDSEVLAAFGIENPPRPDLETWHLINERIRNPEGDVTIAVVGKYTGMKDAYKSLIEALSHGGVANKVKVNLDWIESEVFENEDPVPFLEHVDGILVPGGFGQRGAEGKIRAAQFARERRVPYFGICFGMQMAVIEAARNLCGIEAANSTEFVTTPEPVVGLMTEWMKGNELQKRGLAGDMGGTMRLGAYPAVLQRASRVSQIYHATEISERHRHRYEVNTAYKDRLAQHGMRFSGMSPDGLLPEIIEHDDHPWFIGVQFHPELKSRPFAPHPLFASFIGAAVEQSRLV
;
A
#
# COMPACT_ATOMS: atom_id res chain seq x y z
N MET A 1 26.15 -9.52 11.35
CA MET A 1 25.47 -10.29 10.29
C MET A 1 24.00 -10.34 10.66
N ALA A 2 23.10 -9.94 9.76
CA ALA A 2 21.66 -9.98 9.99
C ALA A 2 21.16 -11.43 10.20
N ARG A 3 20.05 -11.57 10.94
CA ARG A 3 19.26 -12.79 11.07
C ARG A 3 18.08 -12.73 10.13
N TYR A 4 17.71 -13.88 9.53
CA TYR A 4 16.69 -13.95 8.51
C TYR A 4 15.46 -14.69 9.01
N ILE A 5 14.28 -14.10 8.82
CA ILE A 5 12.99 -14.69 9.11
C ILE A 5 12.27 -14.89 7.79
N PHE A 6 12.02 -16.15 7.43
CA PHE A 6 11.28 -16.49 6.21
C PHE A 6 9.83 -16.78 6.56
N ILE A 7 8.91 -16.02 5.95
CA ILE A 7 7.48 -16.13 6.18
C ILE A 7 6.86 -16.76 4.95
N THR A 8 6.34 -17.96 5.11
CA THR A 8 5.69 -18.76 4.07
C THR A 8 4.23 -18.96 4.42
N GLY A 9 3.40 -19.30 3.44
CA GLY A 9 1.99 -19.57 3.67
C GLY A 9 1.49 -20.79 2.93
N GLY A 10 0.42 -21.35 3.45
CA GLY A 10 -0.23 -22.49 2.84
C GLY A 10 -1.72 -22.50 3.05
N VAL A 11 -2.40 -23.50 2.48
CA VAL A 11 -3.84 -23.73 2.49
C VAL A 11 -4.60 -22.86 1.50
N VAL A 12 -4.54 -21.52 1.63
CA VAL A 12 -5.26 -20.56 0.76
C VAL A 12 -4.42 -19.30 0.54
N SER A 13 -4.71 -18.57 -0.54
CA SER A 13 -4.23 -17.22 -0.77
C SER A 13 -4.89 -16.22 0.19
N SER A 14 -4.38 -14.99 0.24
CA SER A 14 -4.94 -13.90 1.08
C SER A 14 -5.03 -14.25 2.58
N LEU A 15 -4.16 -15.13 3.06
CA LEU A 15 -4.13 -15.58 4.45
C LEU A 15 -3.63 -14.49 5.43
N GLY A 16 -3.04 -13.42 4.89
CA GLY A 16 -2.54 -12.28 5.67
C GLY A 16 -1.05 -12.34 5.99
N LYS A 17 -0.23 -12.97 5.12
CA LYS A 17 1.24 -13.01 5.28
C LYS A 17 1.85 -11.62 5.39
N GLY A 18 1.45 -10.67 4.52
CA GLY A 18 1.94 -9.30 4.53
C GLY A 18 1.69 -8.59 5.85
N LEU A 19 0.46 -8.71 6.36
CA LEU A 19 0.11 -8.16 7.65
C LEU A 19 0.86 -8.84 8.80
N ALA A 20 1.02 -10.16 8.75
CA ALA A 20 1.78 -10.90 9.75
C ALA A 20 3.26 -10.51 9.76
N SER A 21 3.85 -10.33 8.56
CA SER A 21 5.22 -9.84 8.39
C SER A 21 5.39 -8.44 8.97
N ALA A 22 4.48 -7.52 8.62
CA ALA A 22 4.47 -6.15 9.10
C ALA A 22 4.34 -6.08 10.63
N ALA A 23 3.40 -6.83 11.20
CA ALA A 23 3.16 -6.88 12.65
C ALA A 23 4.37 -7.44 13.41
N LEU A 24 4.97 -8.54 12.94
CA LEU A 24 6.19 -9.08 13.54
C LEU A 24 7.36 -8.09 13.42
N GLY A 25 7.50 -7.41 12.27
CA GLY A 25 8.48 -6.35 12.09
C GLY A 25 8.32 -5.24 13.12
N ALA A 26 7.09 -4.76 13.32
CA ALA A 26 6.76 -3.76 14.33
C ALA A 26 7.07 -4.24 15.77
N LEU A 27 6.77 -5.50 16.10
CA LEU A 27 7.07 -6.09 17.41
C LEU A 27 8.58 -6.17 17.69
N LEU A 28 9.37 -6.54 16.67
CA LEU A 28 10.83 -6.55 16.82
C LEU A 28 11.40 -5.13 16.97
N GLN A 29 10.84 -4.15 16.25
CA GLN A 29 11.21 -2.73 16.44
C GLN A 29 10.80 -2.22 17.83
N ALA A 30 9.62 -2.60 18.34
CA ALA A 30 9.20 -2.28 19.71
C ALA A 30 10.17 -2.83 20.76
N ARG A 31 10.90 -3.90 20.43
CA ARG A 31 12.02 -4.45 21.22
C ARG A 31 13.39 -3.82 20.89
N ARG A 32 13.41 -2.71 20.11
CA ARG A 32 14.59 -1.92 19.73
C ARG A 32 15.55 -2.60 18.75
N TYR A 33 15.07 -3.59 17.99
CA TYR A 33 15.84 -4.18 16.89
C TYR A 33 15.65 -3.38 15.61
N LYS A 34 16.70 -3.30 14.80
CA LYS A 34 16.63 -2.75 13.44
C LYS A 34 16.12 -3.81 12.48
N VAL A 35 15.02 -3.52 11.80
CA VAL A 35 14.29 -4.49 10.99
C VAL A 35 14.16 -4.01 9.55
N ARG A 36 14.30 -4.94 8.61
CA ARG A 36 13.99 -4.78 7.20
C ARG A 36 12.96 -5.81 6.77
N LEU A 37 11.99 -5.43 5.96
CA LEU A 37 11.04 -6.34 5.34
C LEU A 37 11.26 -6.41 3.84
N ARG A 38 11.13 -7.61 3.26
CA ARG A 38 11.25 -7.88 1.83
C ARG A 38 10.11 -8.76 1.36
N LYS A 39 9.60 -8.43 0.16
CA LYS A 39 8.58 -9.19 -0.54
C LYS A 39 9.18 -9.90 -1.75
N LEU A 40 8.94 -11.20 -1.84
CA LEU A 40 9.37 -12.04 -2.95
C LEU A 40 8.13 -12.59 -3.65
N ASP A 41 7.84 -12.08 -4.86
CA ASP A 41 6.61 -12.39 -5.60
C ASP A 41 6.87 -13.39 -6.73
N PRO A 42 6.19 -14.56 -6.74
CA PRO A 42 6.49 -15.63 -7.69
C PRO A 42 5.87 -15.44 -9.08
N TYR A 43 5.11 -14.38 -9.33
CA TYR A 43 4.53 -14.14 -10.65
C TYR A 43 5.55 -13.66 -11.70
N LEU A 44 5.24 -13.91 -12.98
CA LEU A 44 6.12 -13.61 -14.12
C LEU A 44 6.05 -12.14 -14.60
N ASN A 45 5.18 -11.33 -14.07
CA ASN A 45 5.18 -9.90 -14.35
C ASN A 45 6.48 -9.27 -13.83
N VAL A 46 7.05 -8.34 -14.60
CA VAL A 46 8.27 -7.62 -14.19
C VAL A 46 7.97 -6.77 -12.96
N ASP A 47 6.80 -6.14 -12.94
CA ASP A 47 6.23 -5.40 -11.81
C ASP A 47 4.68 -5.46 -11.90
N PRO A 48 3.94 -5.03 -10.86
CA PRO A 48 2.49 -5.04 -10.87
C PRO A 48 1.85 -3.86 -11.61
N GLY A 49 2.61 -2.93 -12.18
CA GLY A 49 2.11 -1.67 -12.75
C GLY A 49 1.05 -1.81 -13.84
N THR A 50 1.08 -2.91 -14.59
CA THR A 50 0.11 -3.23 -15.65
C THR A 50 -0.92 -4.27 -15.25
N MET A 51 -0.88 -4.77 -14.01
CA MET A 51 -1.82 -5.78 -13.53
C MET A 51 -3.20 -5.18 -13.23
N SER A 52 -4.23 -6.00 -13.42
CA SER A 52 -5.59 -5.58 -13.09
C SER A 52 -5.77 -5.45 -11.57
N PRO A 53 -6.32 -4.32 -11.07
CA PRO A 53 -6.64 -4.17 -9.66
C PRO A 53 -7.59 -5.25 -9.12
N TYR A 54 -8.42 -5.85 -9.99
CA TYR A 54 -9.30 -6.97 -9.62
C TYR A 54 -8.56 -8.26 -9.24
N GLN A 55 -7.36 -8.44 -9.79
CA GLN A 55 -6.57 -9.67 -9.55
C GLN A 55 -5.47 -9.44 -8.52
N HIS A 56 -4.91 -8.23 -8.47
CA HIS A 56 -3.72 -7.95 -7.70
C HIS A 56 -3.94 -6.97 -6.53
N GLY A 57 -5.04 -6.21 -6.56
CA GLY A 57 -5.29 -5.12 -5.63
C GLY A 57 -4.54 -3.84 -6.03
N GLU A 58 -4.25 -3.01 -5.05
CA GLU A 58 -3.54 -1.73 -5.22
C GLU A 58 -2.10 -1.94 -5.68
N VAL A 59 -1.63 -1.10 -6.59
CA VAL A 59 -0.21 -0.95 -6.91
C VAL A 59 0.40 0.09 -5.97
N PHE A 60 1.26 -0.35 -5.06
CA PHE A 60 1.95 0.53 -4.13
C PHE A 60 3.22 1.09 -4.78
N VAL A 61 3.47 2.40 -4.64
CA VAL A 61 4.64 3.07 -5.23
C VAL A 61 5.57 3.56 -4.12
N THR A 62 6.86 3.21 -4.25
CA THR A 62 7.92 3.63 -3.34
C THR A 62 8.47 5.02 -3.68
N ASP A 63 9.25 5.63 -2.79
CA ASP A 63 9.87 6.94 -3.05
C ASP A 63 10.83 6.90 -4.26
N ASP A 64 11.53 5.80 -4.48
CA ASP A 64 12.44 5.58 -5.62
C ASP A 64 11.73 5.14 -6.91
N GLY A 65 10.39 5.17 -6.93
CA GLY A 65 9.57 4.95 -8.11
C GLY A 65 9.41 3.49 -8.51
N ALA A 66 9.54 2.54 -7.60
CA ALA A 66 9.16 1.16 -7.85
C ALA A 66 7.65 0.99 -7.71
N GLU A 67 7.01 0.35 -8.70
CA GLU A 67 5.66 -0.19 -8.59
C GLU A 67 5.75 -1.58 -7.94
N THR A 68 5.02 -1.78 -6.85
CA THR A 68 5.17 -2.95 -5.99
C THR A 68 3.82 -3.49 -5.53
N ASP A 69 3.85 -4.67 -4.91
CA ASP A 69 2.70 -5.27 -4.24
C ASP A 69 2.20 -4.40 -3.07
N LEU A 70 0.90 -4.48 -2.79
CA LEU A 70 0.23 -3.73 -1.71
C LEU A 70 0.80 -4.03 -0.30
N ASP A 71 1.45 -5.18 -0.12
CA ASP A 71 2.04 -5.57 1.16
C ASP A 71 3.15 -4.62 1.61
N LEU A 72 3.86 -3.96 0.65
CA LEU A 72 4.85 -2.95 1.00
C LEU A 72 4.23 -1.75 1.72
N GLY A 73 2.98 -1.44 1.40
CA GLY A 73 2.20 -0.45 2.15
C GLY A 73 1.98 -0.87 3.61
N HIS A 74 1.67 -2.15 3.86
CA HIS A 74 1.61 -2.66 5.23
C HIS A 74 2.96 -2.55 5.94
N TYR A 75 4.06 -2.89 5.24
CA TYR A 75 5.41 -2.79 5.83
C TYR A 75 5.72 -1.36 6.28
N GLU A 76 5.46 -0.37 5.43
CA GLU A 76 5.68 1.03 5.78
C GLU A 76 4.77 1.52 6.91
N ARG A 77 3.47 1.18 6.86
CA ARG A 77 2.50 1.61 7.87
C ARG A 77 2.83 1.09 9.26
N PHE A 78 3.36 -0.14 9.36
CA PHE A 78 3.66 -0.78 10.64
C PHE A 78 5.05 -0.46 11.17
N THR A 79 6.05 -0.35 10.30
CA THR A 79 7.45 -0.13 10.73
C THR A 79 7.88 1.32 10.70
N GLY A 80 7.11 2.19 10.04
CA GLY A 80 7.52 3.58 9.82
C GLY A 80 8.68 3.77 8.85
N ARG A 81 9.27 2.70 8.36
CA ARG A 81 10.38 2.74 7.43
C ARG A 81 9.90 2.77 5.98
N PRO A 82 10.34 3.76 5.16
CA PRO A 82 10.04 3.74 3.73
C PRO A 82 10.63 2.49 3.05
N ALA A 83 9.81 1.82 2.24
CA ALA A 83 10.25 0.75 1.38
C ALA A 83 10.93 1.31 0.13
N THR A 84 11.77 0.49 -0.47
CA THR A 84 12.55 0.82 -1.66
C THR A 84 12.40 -0.29 -2.71
N ARG A 85 12.89 -0.03 -3.92
CA ARG A 85 13.01 -1.03 -5.00
C ARG A 85 13.74 -2.29 -4.57
N GLN A 86 14.64 -2.19 -3.59
CA GLN A 86 15.37 -3.33 -3.03
C GLN A 86 14.55 -4.16 -2.04
N ASP A 87 13.32 -3.75 -1.72
CA ASP A 87 12.47 -4.47 -0.76
C ASP A 87 11.41 -5.34 -1.45
N ASN A 88 11.34 -5.31 -2.80
CA ASN A 88 10.46 -6.18 -3.58
C ASN A 88 11.16 -6.73 -4.82
N ILE A 89 10.96 -8.02 -5.11
CA ILE A 89 11.43 -8.66 -6.33
C ILE A 89 10.38 -9.64 -6.86
N THR A 90 10.22 -9.67 -8.19
CA THR A 90 9.33 -10.61 -8.89
C THR A 90 10.14 -11.65 -9.65
N THR A 91 9.53 -12.79 -9.94
CA THR A 91 10.13 -13.77 -10.84
C THR A 91 10.46 -13.16 -12.20
N GLY A 92 9.53 -12.36 -12.75
CA GLY A 92 9.74 -11.71 -14.05
C GLY A 92 11.00 -10.85 -14.08
N ARG A 93 11.23 -10.04 -13.05
CA ARG A 93 12.44 -9.20 -12.93
C ARG A 93 13.73 -10.04 -12.82
N ILE A 94 13.70 -11.13 -12.04
CA ILE A 94 14.85 -12.07 -11.92
C ILE A 94 15.19 -12.68 -13.26
N TYR A 95 14.19 -13.23 -13.97
CA TYR A 95 14.41 -13.87 -15.27
C TYR A 95 14.87 -12.85 -16.32
N GLN A 96 14.29 -11.66 -16.35
CA GLN A 96 14.72 -10.58 -17.25
C GLN A 96 16.21 -10.26 -17.06
N GLU A 97 16.66 -10.13 -15.81
CA GLU A 97 18.06 -9.84 -15.49
C GLU A 97 18.98 -11.00 -15.90
N ILE A 98 18.61 -12.25 -15.62
CA ILE A 98 19.39 -13.44 -15.97
C ILE A 98 19.50 -13.58 -17.49
N LEU A 99 18.40 -13.43 -18.23
CA LEU A 99 18.40 -13.51 -19.68
C LEU A 99 19.22 -12.36 -20.31
N ALA A 100 19.14 -11.16 -19.77
CA ALA A 100 19.97 -10.05 -20.22
C ALA A 100 21.48 -10.31 -19.99
N LYS A 101 21.86 -10.89 -18.86
CA LYS A 101 23.25 -11.31 -18.57
C LYS A 101 23.70 -12.42 -19.52
N GLU A 102 22.85 -13.41 -19.79
CA GLU A 102 23.16 -14.47 -20.75
C GLU A 102 23.45 -13.90 -22.14
N ARG A 103 22.59 -13.00 -22.64
CA ARG A 103 22.75 -12.37 -23.96
C ARG A 103 24.01 -11.49 -24.06
N ARG A 104 24.47 -10.91 -22.98
CA ARG A 104 25.76 -10.18 -22.97
C ARG A 104 26.99 -11.09 -22.86
N GLY A 105 26.79 -12.39 -22.60
CA GLY A 105 27.89 -13.35 -22.46
C GLY A 105 28.50 -13.38 -21.05
N ASP A 106 27.85 -12.80 -20.04
CA ASP A 106 28.37 -12.69 -18.67
C ASP A 106 28.63 -14.08 -18.04
N TYR A 107 27.98 -15.12 -18.54
CA TYR A 107 28.13 -16.50 -18.06
C TYR A 107 29.16 -17.33 -18.81
N LEU A 108 29.91 -16.73 -19.76
CA LEU A 108 31.04 -17.36 -20.45
C LEU A 108 30.70 -18.72 -21.13
N GLY A 109 29.49 -18.86 -21.64
CA GLY A 109 29.03 -20.07 -22.31
C GLY A 109 28.50 -21.19 -21.40
N ALA A 110 28.32 -20.93 -20.11
CA ALA A 110 27.71 -21.89 -19.20
C ALA A 110 26.22 -22.15 -19.55
N THR A 111 25.75 -23.35 -19.31
CA THR A 111 24.32 -23.68 -19.35
C THR A 111 23.58 -23.05 -18.19
N ILE A 112 22.64 -22.16 -18.46
CA ILE A 112 21.89 -21.45 -17.44
C ILE A 112 20.67 -22.28 -17.03
N GLN A 113 20.50 -22.51 -15.72
CA GLN A 113 19.45 -23.33 -15.14
C GLN A 113 18.80 -22.63 -13.95
N VAL A 114 17.61 -23.07 -13.54
CA VAL A 114 16.93 -22.53 -12.34
C VAL A 114 17.84 -22.71 -11.10
N ILE A 115 18.42 -23.89 -10.94
CA ILE A 115 19.46 -24.16 -9.94
C ILE A 115 20.80 -24.31 -10.69
N PRO A 116 21.84 -23.50 -10.40
CA PRO A 116 21.92 -22.53 -9.30
C PRO A 116 21.59 -21.08 -9.70
N HIS A 117 21.37 -20.73 -10.97
CA HIS A 117 21.42 -19.34 -11.42
C HIS A 117 20.26 -18.50 -10.88
N VAL A 118 19.00 -18.98 -10.99
CA VAL A 118 17.83 -18.28 -10.46
C VAL A 118 17.87 -18.29 -8.91
N THR A 119 18.18 -19.43 -8.31
CA THR A 119 18.26 -19.52 -6.83
C THR A 119 19.36 -18.64 -6.25
N ASN A 120 20.52 -18.50 -6.94
CA ASN A 120 21.56 -17.57 -6.51
C ASN A 120 21.12 -16.12 -6.62
N ALA A 121 20.48 -15.74 -7.74
CA ALA A 121 19.95 -14.36 -7.89
C ALA A 121 18.95 -14.01 -6.76
N ILE A 122 18.09 -14.96 -6.37
CA ILE A 122 17.16 -14.78 -5.23
C ILE A 122 17.94 -14.64 -3.91
N LYS A 123 18.94 -15.50 -3.66
CA LYS A 123 19.76 -15.45 -2.44
C LYS A 123 20.57 -14.15 -2.36
N ASP A 124 21.12 -13.69 -3.48
CA ASP A 124 21.85 -12.43 -3.56
C ASP A 124 20.94 -11.25 -3.23
N PHE A 125 19.73 -11.21 -3.81
CA PHE A 125 18.73 -10.20 -3.48
C PHE A 125 18.38 -10.22 -1.98
N ILE A 126 18.18 -11.39 -1.37
CA ILE A 126 17.86 -11.52 0.05
C ILE A 126 19.00 -10.99 0.93
N ARG A 127 20.25 -11.19 0.53
CA ARG A 127 21.44 -10.80 1.32
C ARG A 127 21.86 -9.34 1.14
N ASP A 128 21.51 -8.73 0.02
CA ASP A 128 22.02 -7.41 -0.35
C ASP A 128 21.59 -6.29 0.60
N GLY A 129 22.53 -5.42 0.97
CA GLY A 129 22.26 -4.18 1.73
C GLY A 129 21.69 -4.40 3.14
N ASN A 130 22.07 -5.47 3.84
CA ASN A 130 21.52 -5.80 5.16
C ASN A 130 22.47 -5.53 6.34
N ASP A 131 23.61 -4.88 6.13
CA ASP A 131 24.66 -4.74 7.15
C ASP A 131 24.23 -3.96 8.41
N GLU A 132 23.27 -3.06 8.26
CA GLU A 132 22.77 -2.22 9.36
C GLU A 132 21.59 -2.86 10.15
N PHE A 133 21.05 -4.02 9.68
CA PHE A 133 19.85 -4.63 10.26
C PHE A 133 20.20 -5.81 11.18
N ASP A 134 19.42 -5.91 12.26
CA ASP A 134 19.46 -7.08 13.15
C ASP A 134 18.67 -8.23 12.56
N PHE A 135 17.49 -7.91 11.99
CA PHE A 135 16.58 -8.87 11.38
C PHE A 135 16.13 -8.44 9.98
N VAL A 136 16.10 -9.40 9.07
CA VAL A 136 15.51 -9.25 7.73
C VAL A 136 14.37 -10.27 7.60
N LEU A 137 13.15 -9.76 7.47
CA LEU A 137 11.95 -10.56 7.25
C LEU A 137 11.71 -10.67 5.75
N CYS A 138 11.65 -11.88 5.24
CA CYS A 138 11.39 -12.18 3.83
C CYS A 138 10.06 -12.91 3.70
N GLU A 139 9.07 -12.22 3.14
CA GLU A 139 7.78 -12.83 2.84
C GLU A 139 7.80 -13.47 1.46
N ILE A 140 7.45 -14.75 1.41
CA ILE A 140 7.31 -15.48 0.16
C ILE A 140 5.86 -15.39 -0.29
N GLY A 141 5.63 -14.76 -1.47
CA GLY A 141 4.34 -14.70 -2.12
C GLY A 141 3.82 -16.07 -2.53
N GLY A 142 2.52 -16.16 -2.82
CA GLY A 142 1.87 -17.41 -3.20
C GLY A 142 1.67 -18.37 -2.05
N THR A 143 1.41 -19.64 -2.39
CA THR A 143 1.08 -20.72 -1.46
C THR A 143 2.08 -21.85 -1.62
N VAL A 144 2.48 -22.50 -0.54
CA VAL A 144 3.34 -23.69 -0.63
C VAL A 144 2.66 -24.78 -1.47
N GLY A 145 3.39 -25.30 -2.45
CA GLY A 145 2.88 -26.26 -3.44
C GLY A 145 2.61 -25.63 -4.81
N ASP A 146 2.54 -24.31 -4.91
CA ASP A 146 2.42 -23.61 -6.20
C ASP A 146 3.74 -23.75 -6.99
N ILE A 147 3.63 -24.09 -8.27
CA ILE A 147 4.80 -24.37 -9.15
C ILE A 147 5.69 -23.14 -9.29
N GLU A 148 5.10 -21.98 -9.46
CA GLU A 148 5.78 -20.70 -9.62
C GLU A 148 6.59 -20.28 -8.37
N GLY A 149 6.22 -20.75 -7.19
CA GLY A 149 6.91 -20.47 -5.92
C GLY A 149 8.16 -21.33 -5.69
N LEU A 150 8.32 -22.47 -6.39
CA LEU A 150 9.37 -23.45 -6.12
C LEU A 150 10.79 -22.86 -6.13
N PRO A 151 11.20 -21.97 -7.06
CA PRO A 151 12.54 -21.37 -7.03
C PRO A 151 12.83 -20.57 -5.77
N TYR A 152 11.82 -19.89 -5.21
CA TYR A 152 11.95 -19.13 -3.96
C TYR A 152 12.09 -20.06 -2.75
N PHE A 153 11.24 -21.09 -2.65
CA PHE A 153 11.35 -22.09 -1.58
C PHE A 153 12.69 -22.78 -1.61
N GLU A 154 13.18 -23.16 -2.79
CA GLU A 154 14.51 -23.76 -2.95
C GLU A 154 15.62 -22.78 -2.54
N ALA A 155 15.54 -21.51 -2.93
CA ALA A 155 16.52 -20.49 -2.56
C ALA A 155 16.59 -20.27 -1.04
N ILE A 156 15.45 -20.16 -0.34
CA ILE A 156 15.44 -19.96 1.11
C ILE A 156 15.86 -21.22 1.85
N ARG A 157 15.57 -22.43 1.33
CA ARG A 157 16.08 -23.69 1.85
C ARG A 157 17.61 -23.74 1.78
N GLN A 158 18.17 -23.39 0.61
CA GLN A 158 19.63 -23.30 0.43
C GLN A 158 20.23 -22.26 1.38
N LEU A 159 19.61 -21.07 1.49
CA LEU A 159 20.10 -20.01 2.36
C LEU A 159 20.11 -20.42 3.84
N GLY A 160 19.11 -21.22 4.28
CA GLY A 160 19.09 -21.81 5.62
C GLY A 160 20.26 -22.75 5.89
N ASN A 161 20.78 -23.43 4.84
CA ASN A 161 21.97 -24.27 4.94
C ASN A 161 23.30 -23.49 4.81
N ASP A 162 23.30 -22.42 4.02
CA ASP A 162 24.48 -21.58 3.75
C ASP A 162 24.85 -20.71 4.96
N LEU A 163 23.86 -20.33 5.77
CA LEU A 163 24.06 -19.47 6.94
C LEU A 163 24.39 -20.27 8.20
N PRO A 164 25.10 -19.67 9.16
CA PRO A 164 25.36 -20.33 10.44
C PRO A 164 24.06 -20.73 11.16
N ARG A 165 24.13 -21.81 11.94
CA ARG A 165 22.97 -22.24 12.75
C ARG A 165 22.49 -21.11 13.66
N GLY A 166 21.17 -20.95 13.78
CA GLY A 166 20.56 -19.88 14.56
C GLY A 166 20.54 -18.51 13.86
N HIS A 167 20.81 -18.45 12.54
CA HIS A 167 20.67 -17.21 11.74
C HIS A 167 19.44 -17.22 10.84
N THR A 168 18.68 -18.30 10.80
CA THR A 168 17.42 -18.40 10.04
C THR A 168 16.32 -18.98 10.91
N VAL A 169 15.10 -18.42 10.75
CA VAL A 169 13.86 -18.92 11.35
C VAL A 169 12.80 -18.97 10.25
N PHE A 170 12.08 -20.09 10.17
CA PHE A 170 11.00 -20.31 9.24
C PHE A 170 9.65 -20.25 9.95
N ILE A 171 8.82 -19.28 9.57
CA ILE A 171 7.45 -19.13 10.05
C ILE A 171 6.52 -19.59 8.94
N HIS A 172 5.59 -20.48 9.27
CA HIS A 172 4.59 -20.94 8.32
C HIS A 172 3.19 -20.53 8.76
N LEU A 173 2.56 -19.66 7.96
CA LEU A 173 1.20 -19.20 8.19
C LEU A 173 0.21 -20.18 7.57
N THR A 174 -0.78 -20.63 8.35
CA THR A 174 -1.79 -21.60 7.94
C THR A 174 -3.19 -21.18 8.38
N LEU A 175 -4.20 -21.85 7.83
CA LEU A 175 -5.61 -21.66 8.21
C LEU A 175 -6.09 -22.85 9.03
N MET A 176 -6.73 -22.56 10.16
CA MET A 176 -7.49 -23.52 10.96
C MET A 176 -8.99 -23.19 10.89
N PRO A 177 -9.73 -23.76 9.92
CA PRO A 177 -11.13 -23.45 9.80
C PRO A 177 -11.96 -24.15 10.88
N PHE A 178 -12.94 -23.44 11.41
CA PHE A 178 -14.01 -24.04 12.21
C PHE A 178 -15.10 -24.60 11.27
N ILE A 179 -15.51 -25.85 11.52
CA ILE A 179 -16.60 -26.47 10.76
C ILE A 179 -17.84 -26.52 11.64
N PRO A 180 -18.85 -25.65 11.41
CA PRO A 180 -20.04 -25.55 12.27
C PRO A 180 -20.76 -26.88 12.45
N SER A 181 -20.91 -27.67 11.37
CA SER A 181 -21.59 -28.98 11.39
C SER A 181 -20.86 -30.03 12.24
N ALA A 182 -19.53 -29.88 12.42
CA ALA A 182 -18.72 -30.78 13.24
C ALA A 182 -18.45 -30.22 14.65
N GLY A 183 -18.74 -28.93 14.86
CA GLY A 183 -18.50 -28.25 16.14
C GLY A 183 -17.01 -28.14 16.55
N GLU A 184 -16.08 -28.23 15.59
CA GLU A 184 -14.65 -28.28 15.91
C GLU A 184 -13.76 -27.55 14.91
N LEU A 185 -12.58 -27.08 15.37
CA LEU A 185 -11.49 -26.62 14.54
C LEU A 185 -10.83 -27.79 13.81
N LYS A 186 -10.51 -27.60 12.53
CA LYS A 186 -9.85 -28.63 11.72
C LYS A 186 -8.35 -28.36 11.60
N THR A 187 -7.54 -29.29 12.10
CA THR A 187 -6.07 -29.25 12.05
C THR A 187 -5.48 -29.84 10.76
N LYS A 188 -6.27 -30.60 9.99
CA LYS A 188 -5.80 -31.27 8.75
C LYS A 188 -5.24 -30.31 7.70
N PRO A 189 -5.87 -29.18 7.40
CA PRO A 189 -5.31 -28.23 6.42
C PRO A 189 -3.88 -27.79 6.79
N THR A 190 -3.65 -27.43 8.06
CA THR A 190 -2.33 -27.07 8.59
C THR A 190 -1.33 -28.23 8.46
N GLN A 191 -1.72 -29.45 8.86
CA GLN A 191 -0.85 -30.63 8.76
C GLN A 191 -0.43 -30.91 7.30
N HIS A 192 -1.35 -30.79 6.35
CA HIS A 192 -1.07 -30.99 4.92
C HIS A 192 -0.15 -29.90 4.39
N SER A 193 -0.40 -28.65 4.73
CA SER A 193 0.43 -27.52 4.31
C SER A 193 1.87 -27.65 4.81
N VAL A 194 2.05 -28.00 6.08
CA VAL A 194 3.39 -28.25 6.66
C VAL A 194 4.06 -29.46 5.99
N ARG A 195 3.30 -30.51 5.65
CA ARG A 195 3.84 -31.66 4.91
C ARG A 195 4.42 -31.26 3.55
N GLU A 196 3.71 -30.39 2.80
CA GLU A 196 4.21 -29.87 1.51
C GLU A 196 5.50 -29.05 1.70
N LEU A 197 5.54 -28.19 2.71
CA LEU A 197 6.76 -27.41 3.05
C LEU A 197 7.94 -28.32 3.40
N ARG A 198 7.70 -29.37 4.19
CA ARG A 198 8.71 -30.36 4.57
C ARG A 198 9.18 -31.21 3.39
N ALA A 199 8.30 -31.48 2.40
CA ALA A 199 8.68 -32.20 1.18
C ALA A 199 9.71 -31.41 0.34
N ILE A 200 9.72 -30.08 0.43
CA ILE A 200 10.75 -29.22 -0.16
C ILE A 200 12.05 -29.22 0.67
N GLY A 201 12.02 -29.71 1.89
CA GLY A 201 13.17 -29.75 2.82
C GLY A 201 13.20 -28.57 3.82
N ILE A 202 12.08 -27.89 4.04
CA ILE A 202 11.97 -26.81 5.02
C ILE A 202 11.14 -27.29 6.20
N GLN A 203 11.72 -27.29 7.40
CA GLN A 203 11.02 -27.52 8.66
C GLN A 203 10.63 -26.14 9.24
N PRO A 204 9.36 -25.83 9.47
CA PRO A 204 8.99 -24.59 10.15
C PRO A 204 9.43 -24.64 11.62
N ASP A 205 9.92 -23.50 12.13
CA ASP A 205 10.22 -23.29 13.53
C ASP A 205 9.00 -22.83 14.31
N VAL A 206 8.15 -22.02 13.65
CA VAL A 206 6.93 -21.44 14.21
C VAL A 206 5.77 -21.64 13.24
N LEU A 207 4.63 -22.07 13.78
CA LEU A 207 3.36 -22.10 13.07
C LEU A 207 2.51 -20.93 13.52
N LEU A 208 2.10 -20.09 12.58
CA LEU A 208 1.15 -19.00 12.81
C LEU A 208 -0.21 -19.44 12.25
N CYS A 209 -1.12 -19.83 13.15
CA CYS A 209 -2.38 -20.48 12.79
C CYS A 209 -3.52 -19.46 12.80
N ARG A 210 -3.94 -19.00 11.60
CA ARG A 210 -5.10 -18.12 11.49
C ARG A 210 -6.39 -18.84 11.82
N THR A 211 -7.19 -18.25 12.68
CA THR A 211 -8.45 -18.81 13.18
C THR A 211 -9.40 -17.70 13.65
N ASP A 212 -10.71 -17.98 13.63
CA ASP A 212 -11.75 -17.09 14.14
C ASP A 212 -11.99 -17.23 15.66
N ARG A 213 -11.32 -18.20 16.31
CA ARG A 213 -11.54 -18.55 17.73
C ARG A 213 -10.30 -19.12 18.37
N GLU A 214 -10.34 -19.28 19.69
CA GLU A 214 -9.27 -19.89 20.49
C GLU A 214 -8.96 -21.32 20.02
N ILE A 215 -7.67 -21.65 19.95
CA ILE A 215 -7.19 -23.00 19.64
C ILE A 215 -7.12 -23.80 20.93
N PRO A 216 -7.97 -24.85 21.11
CA PRO A 216 -7.91 -25.69 22.30
C PRO A 216 -6.54 -26.32 22.49
N LEU A 217 -6.14 -26.54 23.74
CA LEU A 217 -4.84 -27.13 24.08
C LEU A 217 -4.62 -28.50 23.42
N SER A 218 -5.69 -29.32 23.30
CA SER A 218 -5.66 -30.60 22.60
C SER A 218 -5.25 -30.46 21.14
N GLU A 219 -5.82 -29.48 20.43
CA GLU A 219 -5.53 -29.23 19.02
C GLU A 219 -4.13 -28.61 18.83
N ARG A 220 -3.70 -27.75 19.77
CA ARG A 220 -2.34 -27.20 19.81
C ARG A 220 -1.29 -28.30 19.94
N ARG A 221 -1.47 -29.23 20.90
CA ARG A 221 -0.61 -30.40 21.09
C ARG A 221 -0.56 -31.34 19.89
N LYS A 222 -1.72 -31.54 19.27
CA LYS A 222 -1.84 -32.33 18.04
C LYS A 222 -1.07 -31.70 16.89
N LEU A 223 -1.19 -30.38 16.67
CA LEU A 223 -0.40 -29.68 15.66
C LEU A 223 1.10 -29.75 15.96
N ALA A 224 1.51 -29.51 17.20
CA ALA A 224 2.91 -29.60 17.61
C ALA A 224 3.52 -30.98 17.28
N LEU A 225 2.79 -32.06 17.58
CA LEU A 225 3.21 -33.41 17.28
C LEU A 225 3.31 -33.70 15.78
N PHE A 226 2.24 -33.40 15.00
CA PHE A 226 2.19 -33.74 13.58
C PHE A 226 3.09 -32.85 12.71
N CYS A 227 3.29 -31.59 13.11
CA CYS A 227 4.10 -30.63 12.38
C CYS A 227 5.56 -30.56 12.87
N ASN A 228 5.89 -31.33 13.91
CA ASN A 228 7.22 -31.38 14.52
C ASN A 228 7.72 -29.99 14.95
N VAL A 229 6.89 -29.28 15.69
CA VAL A 229 7.22 -28.00 16.32
C VAL A 229 6.96 -28.05 17.82
N ARG A 230 7.55 -27.14 18.59
CA ARG A 230 7.23 -27.01 20.01
C ARG A 230 5.77 -26.60 20.21
N GLU A 231 5.13 -27.01 21.31
CA GLU A 231 3.75 -26.61 21.62
C GLU A 231 3.64 -25.07 21.74
N SER A 232 4.64 -24.42 22.33
CA SER A 232 4.74 -22.96 22.44
C SER A 232 4.89 -22.26 21.08
N ALA A 233 5.41 -22.94 20.07
CA ALA A 233 5.60 -22.42 18.72
C ALA A 233 4.35 -22.56 17.81
N VAL A 234 3.26 -23.12 18.31
CA VAL A 234 1.94 -23.08 17.67
C VAL A 234 1.23 -21.81 18.12
N ILE A 235 1.39 -20.76 17.38
CA ILE A 235 0.88 -19.42 17.69
C ILE A 235 -0.51 -19.22 17.08
N GLU A 236 -1.42 -18.71 17.88
CA GLU A 236 -2.76 -18.35 17.46
C GLU A 236 -2.76 -16.97 16.79
N ALA A 237 -3.17 -16.91 15.52
CA ALA A 237 -3.40 -15.68 14.78
C ALA A 237 -4.91 -15.44 14.65
N ARG A 238 -5.51 -14.91 15.72
CA ARG A 238 -6.94 -14.64 15.77
C ARG A 238 -7.30 -13.43 14.94
N ASP A 239 -8.44 -13.49 14.25
CA ASP A 239 -9.01 -12.34 13.57
C ASP A 239 -9.30 -11.22 14.60
N VAL A 240 -8.97 -9.99 14.23
CA VAL A 240 -9.14 -8.79 15.06
C VAL A 240 -9.99 -7.74 14.36
N ASP A 241 -10.56 -6.81 15.13
CA ASP A 241 -11.48 -5.79 14.61
C ASP A 241 -10.81 -4.78 13.67
N ASN A 242 -9.53 -4.52 13.88
CA ASN A 242 -8.73 -3.63 13.05
C ASN A 242 -7.29 -4.14 12.93
N ILE A 243 -6.63 -3.82 11.82
CA ILE A 243 -5.29 -4.35 11.53
C ILE A 243 -4.22 -3.86 12.52
N TYR A 244 -4.40 -2.70 13.15
CA TYR A 244 -3.44 -2.12 14.12
C TYR A 244 -3.51 -2.79 15.49
N ALA A 245 -4.51 -3.64 15.74
CA ALA A 245 -4.55 -4.50 16.92
C ALA A 245 -3.68 -5.78 16.78
N VAL A 246 -3.26 -6.13 15.54
CA VAL A 246 -2.48 -7.35 15.28
C VAL A 246 -1.16 -7.40 16.06
N PRO A 247 -0.34 -6.32 16.17
CA PRO A 247 0.88 -6.39 16.97
C PRO A 247 0.63 -6.77 18.42
N GLU A 248 -0.37 -6.16 19.09
CA GLU A 248 -0.71 -6.50 20.48
C GLU A 248 -1.22 -7.94 20.61
N ALA A 249 -2.09 -8.38 19.68
CA ALA A 249 -2.62 -9.73 19.67
C ALA A 249 -1.51 -10.79 19.47
N TYR A 250 -0.57 -10.56 18.57
CA TYR A 250 0.54 -11.47 18.31
C TYR A 250 1.55 -11.48 19.45
N HIS A 251 1.80 -10.33 20.09
CA HIS A 251 2.61 -10.29 21.31
C HIS A 251 1.96 -11.10 22.43
N ALA A 252 0.68 -10.90 22.68
CA ALA A 252 -0.06 -11.65 23.70
C ALA A 252 -0.08 -13.17 23.41
N ALA A 253 -0.12 -13.57 22.14
CA ALA A 253 0.00 -14.97 21.71
C ALA A 253 1.45 -15.53 21.79
N GLY A 254 2.46 -14.67 22.02
CA GLY A 254 3.86 -15.05 22.21
C GLY A 254 4.70 -15.13 20.95
N LEU A 255 4.23 -14.63 19.80
CA LEU A 255 4.93 -14.77 18.51
C LEU A 255 6.35 -14.24 18.53
N ASP A 256 6.55 -13.01 18.94
CA ASP A 256 7.85 -12.34 18.98
C ASP A 256 8.82 -13.01 19.95
N SER A 257 8.31 -13.51 21.09
CA SER A 257 9.11 -14.25 22.07
C SER A 257 9.55 -15.61 21.53
N GLU A 258 8.67 -16.36 20.86
CA GLU A 258 9.02 -17.64 20.23
C GLU A 258 10.02 -17.48 19.09
N VAL A 259 9.87 -16.44 18.26
CA VAL A 259 10.82 -16.13 17.19
C VAL A 259 12.21 -15.84 17.77
N LEU A 260 12.30 -15.01 18.79
CA LEU A 260 13.58 -14.69 19.45
C LEU A 260 14.20 -15.92 20.14
N ALA A 261 13.37 -16.76 20.77
CA ALA A 261 13.82 -18.03 21.35
C ALA A 261 14.34 -19.02 20.28
N ALA A 262 13.72 -19.04 19.08
CA ALA A 262 14.20 -19.86 17.96
C ALA A 262 15.60 -19.42 17.48
N PHE A 263 15.93 -18.13 17.57
CA PHE A 263 17.29 -17.62 17.33
C PHE A 263 18.26 -17.84 18.50
N GLY A 264 17.81 -18.39 19.63
CA GLY A 264 18.63 -18.53 20.83
C GLY A 264 18.93 -17.20 21.54
N ILE A 265 18.10 -16.19 21.34
CA ILE A 265 18.25 -14.89 22.02
C ILE A 265 17.64 -15.01 23.42
N GLU A 266 18.51 -15.00 24.42
CA GLU A 266 18.12 -15.01 25.82
C GLU A 266 17.87 -13.59 26.34
N ASN A 267 16.83 -13.41 27.16
CA ASN A 267 16.48 -12.15 27.81
C ASN A 267 16.36 -10.94 26.84
N PRO A 268 15.54 -11.03 25.78
CA PRO A 268 15.37 -9.92 24.86
C PRO A 268 14.72 -8.71 25.57
N PRO A 269 14.97 -7.48 25.07
CA PRO A 269 14.30 -6.28 25.61
C PRO A 269 12.77 -6.45 25.60
N ARG A 270 12.09 -5.88 26.58
CA ARG A 270 10.62 -5.83 26.58
C ARG A 270 10.13 -4.92 25.46
N PRO A 271 9.06 -5.30 24.73
CA PRO A 271 8.51 -4.45 23.69
C PRO A 271 7.81 -3.23 24.30
N ASP A 272 7.99 -2.08 23.68
CA ASP A 272 7.23 -0.88 23.94
C ASP A 272 6.06 -0.81 22.95
N LEU A 273 4.85 -1.08 23.42
CA LEU A 273 3.63 -1.11 22.62
C LEU A 273 2.69 0.09 22.91
N GLU A 274 3.14 1.10 23.66
CA GLU A 274 2.30 2.22 24.07
C GLU A 274 1.66 2.93 22.88
N THR A 275 2.42 3.17 21.81
CA THR A 275 1.92 3.80 20.58
C THR A 275 0.80 2.98 19.93
N TRP A 276 0.94 1.65 19.87
CA TRP A 276 -0.08 0.75 19.33
C TRP A 276 -1.33 0.76 20.20
N HIS A 277 -1.16 0.76 21.52
CA HIS A 277 -2.25 0.85 22.47
C HIS A 277 -3.08 2.14 22.29
N LEU A 278 -2.42 3.29 22.18
CA LEU A 278 -3.07 4.58 21.95
C LEU A 278 -3.83 4.64 20.61
N ILE A 279 -3.27 4.08 19.53
CA ILE A 279 -3.95 4.00 18.23
C ILE A 279 -5.22 3.14 18.36
N ASN A 280 -5.11 1.96 18.97
CA ASN A 280 -6.22 1.05 19.16
C ASN A 280 -7.31 1.63 20.06
N GLU A 281 -6.93 2.37 21.11
CA GLU A 281 -7.87 3.07 21.98
C GLU A 281 -8.69 4.10 21.20
N ARG A 282 -8.05 4.94 20.38
CA ARG A 282 -8.73 5.93 19.55
C ARG A 282 -9.66 5.31 18.52
N ILE A 283 -9.28 4.18 17.93
CA ILE A 283 -10.12 3.46 16.96
C ILE A 283 -11.35 2.85 17.64
N ARG A 284 -11.19 2.30 18.86
CA ARG A 284 -12.29 1.64 19.59
C ARG A 284 -13.23 2.62 20.28
N ASN A 285 -12.72 3.78 20.69
CA ASN A 285 -13.46 4.79 21.45
C ASN A 285 -13.47 6.16 20.74
N PRO A 286 -14.09 6.27 19.55
CA PRO A 286 -14.19 7.53 18.83
C PRO A 286 -15.12 8.51 19.58
N GLU A 287 -14.83 9.81 19.50
CA GLU A 287 -15.63 10.89 20.09
C GLU A 287 -16.85 11.28 19.23
N GLY A 288 -16.93 10.73 18.03
CA GLY A 288 -18.00 10.95 17.04
C GLY A 288 -17.71 10.19 15.76
N ASP A 289 -18.49 10.46 14.72
CA ASP A 289 -18.28 9.88 13.41
C ASP A 289 -18.52 10.90 12.29
N VAL A 290 -17.93 10.64 11.13
CA VAL A 290 -18.14 11.39 9.89
C VAL A 290 -18.33 10.41 8.74
N THR A 291 -19.10 10.83 7.74
CA THR A 291 -19.35 10.04 6.52
C THR A 291 -18.66 10.70 5.33
N ILE A 292 -17.79 9.95 4.68
CA ILE A 292 -17.05 10.40 3.49
C ILE A 292 -17.55 9.60 2.27
N ALA A 293 -18.09 10.31 1.28
CA ALA A 293 -18.38 9.72 -0.03
C ALA A 293 -17.06 9.52 -0.80
N VAL A 294 -16.78 8.29 -1.20
CA VAL A 294 -15.67 7.96 -2.10
C VAL A 294 -16.24 7.71 -3.49
N VAL A 295 -16.16 8.72 -4.37
CA VAL A 295 -16.69 8.65 -5.73
C VAL A 295 -15.62 8.12 -6.66
N GLY A 296 -15.63 6.81 -6.90
CA GLY A 296 -14.55 6.08 -7.55
C GLY A 296 -15.00 5.13 -8.65
N LYS A 297 -14.06 4.30 -9.07
CA LYS A 297 -14.27 3.12 -9.91
C LYS A 297 -13.93 1.90 -9.09
N TYR A 298 -14.51 0.73 -9.41
CA TYR A 298 -14.20 -0.51 -8.71
C TYR A 298 -14.52 -0.47 -7.21
N THR A 299 -15.58 0.22 -6.82
CA THR A 299 -15.95 0.46 -5.42
C THR A 299 -16.30 -0.83 -4.67
N GLY A 300 -16.68 -1.89 -5.38
CA GLY A 300 -16.86 -3.24 -4.82
C GLY A 300 -15.56 -3.95 -4.39
N MET A 301 -14.38 -3.40 -4.72
CA MET A 301 -13.09 -4.04 -4.48
C MET A 301 -12.20 -3.19 -3.55
N LYS A 302 -12.32 -3.44 -2.25
CA LYS A 302 -11.61 -2.67 -1.21
C LYS A 302 -10.09 -2.75 -1.31
N ASP A 303 -9.53 -3.86 -1.80
CA ASP A 303 -8.08 -4.03 -1.93
C ASP A 303 -7.47 -3.13 -3.01
N ALA A 304 -8.27 -2.63 -3.97
CA ALA A 304 -7.83 -1.64 -4.95
C ALA A 304 -7.58 -0.24 -4.34
N TYR A 305 -8.12 0.00 -3.14
CA TYR A 305 -8.06 1.27 -2.42
C TYR A 305 -7.46 1.14 -1.02
N LYS A 306 -6.60 0.13 -0.81
CA LYS A 306 -6.11 -0.20 0.53
C LYS A 306 -5.44 0.97 1.23
N SER A 307 -4.48 1.63 0.59
CA SER A 307 -3.80 2.80 1.17
C SER A 307 -4.74 3.97 1.41
N LEU A 308 -5.74 4.17 0.53
CA LEU A 308 -6.75 5.23 0.70
C LEU A 308 -7.62 4.99 1.94
N ILE A 309 -8.11 3.76 2.10
CA ILE A 309 -8.92 3.36 3.27
C ILE A 309 -8.13 3.57 4.56
N GLU A 310 -6.88 3.12 4.57
CA GLU A 310 -6.01 3.31 5.73
C GLU A 310 -5.72 4.78 6.01
N ALA A 311 -5.44 5.59 4.98
CA ALA A 311 -5.17 7.02 5.14
C ALA A 311 -6.38 7.79 5.69
N LEU A 312 -7.60 7.46 5.26
CA LEU A 312 -8.84 8.01 5.83
C LEU A 312 -9.03 7.59 7.30
N SER A 313 -8.74 6.32 7.62
CA SER A 313 -8.73 5.84 9.01
C SER A 313 -7.71 6.58 9.86
N HIS A 314 -6.50 6.83 9.34
CA HIS A 314 -5.48 7.62 10.05
C HIS A 314 -5.94 9.07 10.30
N GLY A 315 -6.63 9.68 9.34
CA GLY A 315 -7.29 10.97 9.53
C GLY A 315 -8.32 10.93 10.65
N GLY A 316 -9.09 9.83 10.73
CA GLY A 316 -10.02 9.57 11.83
C GLY A 316 -9.30 9.46 13.19
N VAL A 317 -8.21 8.70 13.27
CA VAL A 317 -7.38 8.58 14.49
C VAL A 317 -6.83 9.93 14.94
N ALA A 318 -6.38 10.78 13.98
CA ALA A 318 -5.88 12.12 14.28
C ALA A 318 -6.97 13.01 14.89
N ASN A 319 -8.21 12.91 14.41
CA ASN A 319 -9.35 13.72 14.84
C ASN A 319 -10.23 13.01 15.89
N LYS A 320 -9.87 11.80 16.34
CA LYS A 320 -10.60 10.97 17.30
C LYS A 320 -12.04 10.66 16.87
N VAL A 321 -12.28 10.51 15.59
CA VAL A 321 -13.59 10.18 15.02
C VAL A 321 -13.52 8.88 14.21
N LYS A 322 -14.65 8.19 14.15
CA LYS A 322 -14.85 7.09 13.22
C LYS A 322 -15.14 7.66 11.83
N VAL A 323 -14.47 7.15 10.81
CA VAL A 323 -14.74 7.51 9.41
C VAL A 323 -15.58 6.41 8.78
N ASN A 324 -16.82 6.74 8.44
CA ASN A 324 -17.70 5.87 7.65
C ASN A 324 -17.47 6.18 6.17
N LEU A 325 -17.31 5.13 5.33
CA LEU A 325 -17.07 5.29 3.90
C LEU A 325 -18.30 4.91 3.11
N ASP A 326 -18.83 5.86 2.36
CA ASP A 326 -19.89 5.63 1.40
C ASP A 326 -19.30 5.53 0.00
N TRP A 327 -19.34 4.31 -0.57
CA TRP A 327 -18.71 3.99 -1.84
C TRP A 327 -19.68 4.16 -2.98
N ILE A 328 -19.39 5.09 -3.89
CA ILE A 328 -20.26 5.41 -5.02
C ILE A 328 -19.50 5.19 -6.33
N GLU A 329 -20.05 4.33 -7.19
CA GLU A 329 -19.55 4.19 -8.56
C GLU A 329 -19.80 5.48 -9.33
N SER A 330 -18.73 6.11 -9.81
CA SER A 330 -18.82 7.42 -10.46
C SER A 330 -19.70 7.45 -11.71
N GLU A 331 -19.90 6.31 -12.40
CA GLU A 331 -20.77 6.19 -13.56
C GLU A 331 -22.26 6.47 -13.24
N VAL A 332 -22.68 6.29 -11.98
CA VAL A 332 -24.04 6.61 -11.54
C VAL A 332 -24.38 8.07 -11.84
N PHE A 333 -23.44 8.99 -11.58
CA PHE A 333 -23.63 10.41 -11.80
C PHE A 333 -23.57 10.86 -13.26
N GLU A 334 -23.25 9.97 -14.20
CA GLU A 334 -23.37 10.28 -15.63
C GLU A 334 -24.86 10.40 -16.04
N ASN A 335 -25.75 9.67 -15.35
CA ASN A 335 -27.17 9.59 -15.68
C ASN A 335 -28.10 10.07 -14.56
N GLU A 336 -27.66 10.08 -13.31
CA GLU A 336 -28.45 10.41 -12.14
C GLU A 336 -28.01 11.73 -11.50
N ASP A 337 -28.93 12.37 -10.76
CA ASP A 337 -28.61 13.57 -9.98
C ASP A 337 -27.74 13.19 -8.78
N PRO A 338 -26.57 13.85 -8.56
CA PRO A 338 -25.73 13.60 -7.39
C PRO A 338 -26.38 13.92 -6.03
N VAL A 339 -27.38 14.81 -5.99
CA VAL A 339 -27.98 15.33 -4.74
C VAL A 339 -28.43 14.20 -3.81
N PRO A 340 -29.28 13.24 -4.22
CA PRO A 340 -29.76 12.19 -3.31
C PRO A 340 -28.66 11.31 -2.71
N PHE A 341 -27.52 11.23 -3.40
CA PHE A 341 -26.37 10.41 -2.98
C PHE A 341 -25.37 11.16 -2.11
N LEU A 342 -25.30 12.48 -2.23
CA LEU A 342 -24.24 13.30 -1.63
C LEU A 342 -24.74 14.31 -0.58
N GLU A 343 -26.06 14.50 -0.44
CA GLU A 343 -26.60 15.51 0.50
C GLU A 343 -26.40 15.16 1.98
N HIS A 344 -26.13 13.87 2.29
CA HIS A 344 -26.00 13.38 3.66
C HIS A 344 -24.54 13.18 4.11
N VAL A 345 -23.54 13.48 3.23
CA VAL A 345 -22.15 13.23 3.54
C VAL A 345 -21.42 14.47 4.04
N ASP A 346 -20.44 14.27 4.91
CA ASP A 346 -19.64 15.34 5.53
C ASP A 346 -18.41 15.73 4.69
N GLY A 347 -18.04 14.89 3.72
CA GLY A 347 -16.95 15.15 2.81
C GLY A 347 -17.00 14.26 1.57
N ILE A 348 -16.43 14.74 0.47
CA ILE A 348 -16.36 14.03 -0.81
C ILE A 348 -14.91 13.84 -1.21
N LEU A 349 -14.52 12.58 -1.44
CA LEU A 349 -13.21 12.23 -1.95
C LEU A 349 -13.33 11.61 -3.35
N VAL A 350 -12.57 12.15 -4.30
CA VAL A 350 -12.45 11.58 -5.64
C VAL A 350 -11.05 11.04 -5.82
N PRO A 351 -10.87 9.70 -5.81
CA PRO A 351 -9.56 9.06 -5.86
C PRO A 351 -8.95 9.07 -7.26
N GLY A 352 -7.68 8.67 -7.33
CA GLY A 352 -6.95 8.40 -8.55
C GLY A 352 -7.65 7.39 -9.47
N GLY A 353 -7.21 7.35 -10.71
CA GLY A 353 -7.73 6.46 -11.73
C GLY A 353 -7.21 6.80 -13.11
N PHE A 354 -7.66 6.05 -14.11
CA PHE A 354 -7.31 6.22 -15.51
C PHE A 354 -8.52 5.98 -16.41
N GLY A 355 -8.49 6.57 -17.61
CA GLY A 355 -9.45 6.36 -18.68
C GLY A 355 -10.79 7.08 -18.49
N GLN A 356 -11.53 7.18 -19.58
CA GLN A 356 -12.75 7.98 -19.70
C GLN A 356 -13.94 7.51 -18.85
N ARG A 357 -14.07 6.21 -18.59
CA ARG A 357 -15.20 5.62 -17.85
C ARG A 357 -15.37 6.29 -16.49
N GLY A 358 -16.57 6.80 -16.19
CA GLY A 358 -16.91 7.47 -14.93
C GLY A 358 -16.27 8.86 -14.73
N ALA A 359 -15.60 9.45 -15.76
CA ALA A 359 -14.95 10.76 -15.64
C ALA A 359 -15.98 11.87 -15.44
N GLU A 360 -17.06 11.88 -16.22
CA GLU A 360 -18.13 12.91 -16.09
C GLU A 360 -18.82 12.83 -14.73
N GLY A 361 -19.03 11.63 -14.18
CA GLY A 361 -19.57 11.48 -12.83
C GLY A 361 -18.66 12.07 -11.75
N LYS A 362 -17.34 11.94 -11.89
CA LYS A 362 -16.36 12.56 -10.98
C LYS A 362 -16.35 14.10 -11.11
N ILE A 363 -16.52 14.63 -12.33
CA ILE A 363 -16.66 16.06 -12.57
C ILE A 363 -17.92 16.59 -11.87
N ARG A 364 -19.05 15.88 -11.98
CA ARG A 364 -20.30 16.24 -11.27
C ARG A 364 -20.18 16.18 -9.75
N ALA A 365 -19.43 15.21 -9.22
CA ALA A 365 -19.15 15.15 -7.78
C ALA A 365 -18.33 16.37 -7.31
N ALA A 366 -17.32 16.79 -8.08
CA ALA A 366 -16.55 18.00 -7.80
C ALA A 366 -17.42 19.27 -7.89
N GLN A 367 -18.33 19.36 -8.88
CA GLN A 367 -19.30 20.44 -9.00
C GLN A 367 -20.22 20.51 -7.78
N PHE A 368 -20.81 19.38 -7.38
CA PHE A 368 -21.67 19.33 -6.21
C PHE A 368 -20.92 19.80 -4.95
N ALA A 369 -19.70 19.29 -4.72
CA ALA A 369 -18.89 19.68 -3.57
C ALA A 369 -18.64 21.19 -3.55
N ARG A 370 -18.27 21.80 -4.69
CA ARG A 370 -18.02 23.24 -4.82
C ARG A 370 -19.30 24.07 -4.56
N GLU A 371 -20.42 23.70 -5.20
CA GLU A 371 -21.66 24.48 -5.11
C GLU A 371 -22.34 24.35 -3.75
N ARG A 372 -22.28 23.18 -3.13
CA ARG A 372 -22.87 22.90 -1.80
C ARG A 372 -21.89 23.17 -0.66
N ARG A 373 -20.64 23.57 -0.96
CA ARG A 373 -19.60 23.89 0.01
C ARG A 373 -19.24 22.72 0.93
N VAL A 374 -19.38 21.46 0.43
CA VAL A 374 -18.98 20.24 1.12
C VAL A 374 -17.47 20.02 0.94
N PRO A 375 -16.70 19.71 1.99
CA PRO A 375 -15.27 19.43 1.89
C PRO A 375 -14.94 18.45 0.75
N TYR A 376 -14.00 18.84 -0.13
CA TYR A 376 -13.64 18.09 -1.32
C TYR A 376 -12.15 17.75 -1.33
N PHE A 377 -11.83 16.49 -1.53
CA PHE A 377 -10.47 16.03 -1.73
C PHE A 377 -10.31 15.26 -3.06
N GLY A 378 -9.63 15.86 -4.02
CA GLY A 378 -9.33 15.26 -5.32
C GLY A 378 -7.89 14.73 -5.38
N ILE A 379 -7.69 13.41 -5.54
CA ILE A 379 -6.37 12.79 -5.61
C ILE A 379 -6.07 12.40 -7.06
N CYS A 380 -4.93 12.84 -7.61
CA CYS A 380 -4.42 12.53 -8.93
C CYS A 380 -5.50 12.82 -10.02
N PHE A 381 -6.18 11.80 -10.50
CA PHE A 381 -7.29 11.94 -11.43
C PHE A 381 -8.42 12.81 -10.86
N GLY A 382 -8.67 12.75 -9.54
CA GLY A 382 -9.66 13.59 -8.86
C GLY A 382 -9.33 15.10 -8.95
N MET A 383 -8.06 15.47 -8.83
CA MET A 383 -7.61 16.84 -9.07
C MET A 383 -7.88 17.26 -10.53
N GLN A 384 -7.54 16.39 -11.49
CA GLN A 384 -7.75 16.68 -12.91
C GLN A 384 -9.23 16.90 -13.25
N MET A 385 -10.12 16.08 -12.67
CA MET A 385 -11.58 16.24 -12.85
C MET A 385 -12.10 17.55 -12.25
N ALA A 386 -11.57 17.97 -11.09
CA ALA A 386 -11.91 19.27 -10.49
C ALA A 386 -11.43 20.46 -11.34
N VAL A 387 -10.27 20.34 -12.01
CA VAL A 387 -9.79 21.37 -12.95
C VAL A 387 -10.69 21.45 -14.19
N ILE A 388 -11.11 20.32 -14.76
CA ILE A 388 -12.04 20.30 -15.90
C ILE A 388 -13.38 20.92 -15.49
N GLU A 389 -13.89 20.59 -14.30
CA GLU A 389 -15.11 21.19 -13.75
C GLU A 389 -15.00 22.71 -13.67
N ALA A 390 -13.95 23.22 -13.03
CA ALA A 390 -13.73 24.66 -12.88
C ALA A 390 -13.56 25.37 -14.24
N ALA A 391 -12.84 24.75 -15.17
CA ALA A 391 -12.68 25.28 -16.51
C ALA A 391 -14.03 25.42 -17.26
N ARG A 392 -14.89 24.41 -17.17
CA ARG A 392 -16.20 24.40 -17.79
C ARG A 392 -17.18 25.39 -17.13
N ASN A 393 -17.35 25.25 -15.82
CA ASN A 393 -18.45 25.90 -15.10
C ASN A 393 -18.09 27.28 -14.51
N LEU A 394 -16.82 27.52 -14.17
CA LEU A 394 -16.39 28.83 -13.67
C LEU A 394 -15.79 29.70 -14.77
N CYS A 395 -14.98 29.12 -15.68
CA CYS A 395 -14.32 29.90 -16.73
C CYS A 395 -15.10 29.93 -18.06
N GLY A 396 -16.21 29.18 -18.20
CA GLY A 396 -17.02 29.11 -19.41
C GLY A 396 -16.28 28.46 -20.60
N ILE A 397 -15.38 27.53 -20.35
CA ILE A 397 -14.64 26.78 -21.38
C ILE A 397 -15.37 25.45 -21.62
N GLU A 398 -16.49 25.49 -22.35
CA GLU A 398 -17.35 24.31 -22.55
C GLU A 398 -16.61 23.07 -23.10
N ALA A 399 -15.63 23.30 -23.99
CA ALA A 399 -14.83 22.24 -24.61
C ALA A 399 -13.66 21.73 -23.73
N ALA A 400 -13.49 22.25 -22.50
CA ALA A 400 -12.42 21.82 -21.60
C ALA A 400 -12.50 20.32 -21.33
N ASN A 401 -11.40 19.62 -21.59
CA ASN A 401 -11.33 18.17 -21.42
C ASN A 401 -9.90 17.68 -21.24
N SER A 402 -9.75 16.37 -21.04
CA SER A 402 -8.47 15.68 -21.05
C SER A 402 -8.19 15.05 -22.41
N THR A 403 -6.94 15.13 -22.88
CA THR A 403 -6.49 14.40 -24.07
C THR A 403 -6.40 12.89 -23.85
N GLU A 404 -6.57 12.42 -22.60
CA GLU A 404 -6.74 11.01 -22.28
C GLU A 404 -8.06 10.45 -22.83
N PHE A 405 -9.10 11.27 -22.93
CA PHE A 405 -10.45 10.84 -23.28
C PHE A 405 -10.78 11.12 -24.74
N VAL A 406 -10.47 12.34 -25.19
CA VAL A 406 -10.88 12.84 -26.50
C VAL A 406 -9.90 13.89 -27.00
N THR A 407 -9.78 13.99 -28.32
CA THR A 407 -9.13 15.15 -28.93
C THR A 407 -10.01 16.39 -28.72
N THR A 408 -9.49 17.39 -28.02
CA THR A 408 -10.23 18.63 -27.71
C THR A 408 -9.41 19.85 -28.13
N PRO A 409 -10.08 20.97 -28.58
CA PRO A 409 -9.40 22.25 -28.80
C PRO A 409 -8.94 22.91 -27.49
N GLU A 410 -9.50 22.51 -26.33
CA GLU A 410 -9.22 23.04 -24.99
C GLU A 410 -8.67 21.96 -24.05
N PRO A 411 -7.41 21.52 -24.26
CA PRO A 411 -6.80 20.44 -23.45
C PRO A 411 -6.31 21.00 -22.11
N VAL A 412 -7.23 21.12 -21.14
CA VAL A 412 -6.89 21.57 -19.79
C VAL A 412 -6.12 20.51 -18.99
N VAL A 413 -6.20 19.24 -19.43
CA VAL A 413 -5.39 18.12 -18.98
C VAL A 413 -4.81 17.43 -20.21
N GLY A 414 -3.51 17.13 -20.21
CA GLY A 414 -2.85 16.53 -21.35
C GLY A 414 -1.52 15.88 -21.04
N LEU A 415 -0.94 15.21 -22.05
CA LEU A 415 0.41 14.65 -21.95
C LEU A 415 1.44 15.77 -21.94
N MET A 416 2.35 15.74 -20.99
CA MET A 416 3.60 16.49 -21.05
C MET A 416 4.67 15.61 -21.69
N THR A 417 5.37 16.13 -22.69
CA THR A 417 6.39 15.37 -23.44
C THR A 417 7.73 15.30 -22.73
N GLU A 418 8.00 16.25 -21.83
CA GLU A 418 9.26 16.35 -21.10
C GLU A 418 9.03 16.77 -19.65
N TRP A 419 9.80 16.21 -18.71
CA TRP A 419 9.83 16.63 -17.30
C TRP A 419 11.18 16.35 -16.67
N MET A 420 11.49 17.02 -15.58
CA MET A 420 12.73 16.84 -14.84
C MET A 420 12.56 15.83 -13.68
N LYS A 421 13.48 14.88 -13.57
CA LYS A 421 13.61 13.97 -12.41
C LYS A 421 14.98 14.17 -11.79
N GLY A 422 15.04 14.86 -10.68
CA GLY A 422 16.31 15.33 -10.12
C GLY A 422 17.01 16.30 -11.09
N ASN A 423 18.23 15.98 -11.53
CA ASN A 423 18.97 16.77 -12.51
C ASN A 423 18.89 16.25 -13.94
N GLU A 424 18.08 15.20 -14.20
CA GLU A 424 17.94 14.57 -15.51
C GLU A 424 16.62 14.93 -16.17
N LEU A 425 16.69 15.39 -17.43
CA LEU A 425 15.50 15.60 -18.28
C LEU A 425 14.96 14.25 -18.75
N GLN A 426 13.73 13.96 -18.37
CA GLN A 426 13.02 12.77 -18.82
C GLN A 426 12.09 13.13 -19.98
N LYS A 427 12.12 12.36 -21.09
CA LYS A 427 11.27 12.54 -22.27
C LYS A 427 10.19 11.48 -22.33
N ARG A 428 8.95 11.90 -22.49
CA ARG A 428 7.83 10.98 -22.79
C ARG A 428 7.72 10.80 -24.31
N GLY A 429 7.88 9.57 -24.79
CA GLY A 429 7.58 9.22 -26.18
C GLY A 429 6.09 8.93 -26.38
N LEU A 430 5.51 9.37 -27.52
CA LEU A 430 4.13 9.05 -27.90
C LEU A 430 3.91 7.55 -28.19
N ALA A 431 4.99 6.77 -28.36
CA ALA A 431 4.98 5.34 -28.74
C ALA A 431 5.85 4.47 -27.80
N GLY A 432 5.96 4.82 -26.53
CA GLY A 432 6.77 4.07 -25.57
C GLY A 432 6.01 2.95 -24.87
N ASP A 433 6.78 2.06 -24.23
CA ASP A 433 6.27 0.99 -23.36
C ASP A 433 5.34 1.57 -22.27
N MET A 434 4.16 0.98 -22.09
CA MET A 434 3.13 1.51 -21.20
C MET A 434 3.62 1.71 -19.75
N GLY A 435 4.56 0.91 -19.27
CA GLY A 435 5.18 1.04 -17.95
C GLY A 435 6.25 2.13 -17.84
N GLY A 436 6.88 2.56 -18.94
CA GLY A 436 8.04 3.47 -18.94
C GLY A 436 7.72 4.97 -19.05
N THR A 437 6.43 5.37 -19.19
CA THR A 437 6.02 6.74 -19.53
C THR A 437 5.31 7.48 -18.39
N MET A 438 5.21 6.88 -17.20
CA MET A 438 4.58 7.49 -16.03
C MET A 438 5.60 8.27 -15.19
N ARG A 439 5.11 9.30 -14.53
CA ARG A 439 5.82 9.96 -13.43
C ARG A 439 5.61 9.10 -12.18
N LEU A 440 6.68 8.45 -11.71
CA LEU A 440 6.66 7.45 -10.66
C LEU A 440 7.61 7.81 -9.52
N GLY A 441 7.13 7.68 -8.27
CA GLY A 441 7.92 7.90 -7.07
C GLY A 441 7.82 9.32 -6.52
N ALA A 442 8.72 9.64 -5.60
CA ALA A 442 8.72 10.91 -4.90
C ALA A 442 9.28 12.04 -5.75
N TYR A 443 8.52 13.14 -5.83
CA TYR A 443 8.94 14.38 -6.49
C TYR A 443 8.73 15.57 -5.55
N PRO A 444 9.62 16.57 -5.60
CA PRO A 444 9.49 17.79 -4.83
C PRO A 444 8.39 18.69 -5.40
N ALA A 445 7.71 19.41 -4.52
CA ALA A 445 6.80 20.50 -4.87
C ALA A 445 7.04 21.71 -3.97
N VAL A 446 6.91 22.90 -4.56
CA VAL A 446 7.01 24.19 -3.86
C VAL A 446 5.59 24.72 -3.63
N LEU A 447 5.28 25.00 -2.37
CA LEU A 447 3.99 25.50 -1.94
C LEU A 447 3.97 27.02 -1.90
N GLN A 448 2.86 27.60 -2.35
CA GLN A 448 2.64 29.04 -2.25
C GLN A 448 2.55 29.43 -0.76
N ARG A 449 3.34 30.41 -0.36
CA ARG A 449 3.33 30.93 1.02
C ARG A 449 1.91 31.41 1.40
N ALA A 450 1.51 31.13 2.63
CA ALA A 450 0.20 31.45 3.18
C ALA A 450 -1.00 30.77 2.49
N SER A 451 -0.76 29.82 1.56
CA SER A 451 -1.82 28.94 1.09
C SER A 451 -2.31 28.01 2.21
N ARG A 452 -3.52 27.47 2.09
CA ARG A 452 -4.05 26.49 3.04
C ARG A 452 -3.14 25.26 3.14
N VAL A 453 -2.68 24.75 1.99
CA VAL A 453 -1.77 23.59 1.99
C VAL A 453 -0.44 23.88 2.67
N SER A 454 0.15 25.09 2.51
CA SER A 454 1.37 25.43 3.23
C SER A 454 1.17 25.51 4.76
N GLN A 455 -0.02 25.88 5.20
CA GLN A 455 -0.41 25.86 6.60
C GLN A 455 -0.64 24.43 7.12
N ILE A 456 -1.29 23.57 6.31
CA ILE A 456 -1.54 22.16 6.65
C ILE A 456 -0.22 21.39 6.79
N TYR A 457 0.72 21.58 5.87
CA TYR A 457 2.04 20.92 5.92
C TYR A 457 3.02 21.58 6.88
N HIS A 458 2.76 22.81 7.32
CA HIS A 458 3.73 23.64 8.04
C HIS A 458 5.07 23.79 7.31
N ALA A 459 5.03 23.81 5.98
CA ALA A 459 6.20 23.83 5.11
C ALA A 459 5.92 24.60 3.81
N THR A 460 6.98 25.00 3.11
CA THR A 460 6.92 25.60 1.77
C THR A 460 7.50 24.67 0.68
N GLU A 461 8.10 23.57 1.08
CA GLU A 461 8.57 22.52 0.18
C GLU A 461 8.15 21.17 0.74
N ILE A 462 7.65 20.31 -0.14
CA ILE A 462 7.21 18.95 0.18
C ILE A 462 7.75 17.97 -0.85
N SER A 463 7.72 16.70 -0.54
CA SER A 463 8.03 15.63 -1.48
C SER A 463 6.99 14.54 -1.36
N GLU A 464 6.29 14.26 -2.46
CA GLU A 464 5.17 13.33 -2.49
C GLU A 464 5.27 12.32 -3.63
N ARG A 465 4.62 11.16 -3.48
CA ARG A 465 4.67 10.06 -4.46
C ARG A 465 3.66 10.27 -5.58
N HIS A 466 4.13 10.08 -6.81
CA HIS A 466 3.34 10.20 -8.03
C HIS A 466 3.17 8.84 -8.72
N ARG A 467 2.04 8.69 -9.41
CA ARG A 467 1.74 7.59 -10.31
C ARG A 467 0.76 8.06 -11.37
N HIS A 468 1.23 8.82 -12.35
CA HIS A 468 0.36 9.35 -13.40
C HIS A 468 1.14 9.69 -14.68
N ARG A 469 0.39 9.87 -15.77
CA ARG A 469 0.91 10.17 -17.11
C ARG A 469 0.46 11.53 -17.61
N TYR A 470 -0.75 11.93 -17.25
CA TYR A 470 -1.38 13.19 -17.66
C TYR A 470 -1.19 14.24 -16.58
N GLU A 471 -1.09 15.50 -17.02
CA GLU A 471 -0.83 16.66 -16.17
C GLU A 471 -1.83 17.76 -16.48
N VAL A 472 -2.12 18.61 -15.51
CA VAL A 472 -2.88 19.84 -15.72
C VAL A 472 -2.05 20.82 -16.53
N ASN A 473 -2.66 21.44 -17.54
CA ASN A 473 -2.01 22.40 -18.44
C ASN A 473 -1.91 23.78 -17.81
N THR A 474 -0.68 24.24 -17.58
CA THR A 474 -0.39 25.56 -16.97
C THR A 474 -0.86 26.76 -17.80
N ALA A 475 -1.15 26.60 -19.09
CA ALA A 475 -1.70 27.68 -19.92
C ALA A 475 -3.04 28.20 -19.41
N TYR A 476 -3.77 27.41 -18.64
CA TYR A 476 -5.07 27.80 -18.06
C TYR A 476 -4.95 28.38 -16.64
N LYS A 477 -3.76 28.43 -16.05
CA LYS A 477 -3.51 28.82 -14.66
C LYS A 477 -4.12 30.16 -14.29
N ASP A 478 -3.80 31.21 -15.07
CA ASP A 478 -4.26 32.58 -14.77
C ASP A 478 -5.77 32.71 -14.89
N ARG A 479 -6.38 32.06 -15.88
CA ARG A 479 -7.83 32.07 -16.10
C ARG A 479 -8.56 31.35 -14.96
N LEU A 480 -8.06 30.19 -14.51
CA LEU A 480 -8.60 29.46 -13.37
C LEU A 480 -8.47 30.27 -12.08
N ALA A 481 -7.29 30.87 -11.84
CA ALA A 481 -7.04 31.70 -10.66
C ALA A 481 -7.98 32.94 -10.57
N GLN A 482 -8.29 33.58 -11.68
CA GLN A 482 -9.26 34.69 -11.74
C GLN A 482 -10.67 34.30 -11.29
N HIS A 483 -10.98 32.99 -11.33
CA HIS A 483 -12.27 32.43 -10.93
C HIS A 483 -12.18 31.61 -9.62
N GLY A 484 -11.14 31.85 -8.81
CA GLY A 484 -11.01 31.27 -7.47
C GLY A 484 -10.34 29.90 -7.40
N MET A 485 -9.95 29.28 -8.54
CA MET A 485 -9.21 28.03 -8.54
C MET A 485 -7.71 28.31 -8.68
N ARG A 486 -6.98 28.26 -7.58
CA ARG A 486 -5.57 28.63 -7.49
C ARG A 486 -4.66 27.41 -7.52
N PHE A 487 -3.53 27.52 -8.21
CA PHE A 487 -2.45 26.54 -8.15
C PHE A 487 -1.52 26.88 -6.98
N SER A 488 -1.74 26.22 -5.85
CA SER A 488 -1.03 26.49 -4.59
C SER A 488 0.23 25.65 -4.39
N GLY A 489 0.44 24.63 -5.22
CA GLY A 489 1.66 23.82 -5.28
C GLY A 489 2.10 23.61 -6.71
N MET A 490 3.39 23.78 -6.98
CA MET A 490 4.02 23.62 -8.30
C MET A 490 5.30 22.80 -8.18
N SER A 491 5.69 22.13 -9.27
CA SER A 491 7.06 21.61 -9.38
C SER A 491 8.10 22.73 -9.20
N PRO A 492 9.35 22.44 -8.76
CA PRO A 492 10.36 23.48 -8.51
C PRO A 492 10.68 24.39 -9.72
N ASP A 493 10.52 23.86 -10.94
CA ASP A 493 10.67 24.61 -12.19
C ASP A 493 9.43 25.45 -12.57
N GLY A 494 8.33 25.29 -11.82
CA GLY A 494 7.06 25.99 -12.04
C GLY A 494 6.25 25.48 -13.24
N LEU A 495 6.62 24.36 -13.85
CA LEU A 495 5.97 23.84 -15.07
C LEU A 495 4.81 22.90 -14.80
N LEU A 496 4.83 22.15 -13.68
CA LEU A 496 3.83 21.15 -13.37
C LEU A 496 3.00 21.56 -12.15
N PRO A 497 1.67 21.68 -12.29
CA PRO A 497 0.77 21.89 -11.16
C PRO A 497 0.69 20.63 -10.28
N GLU A 498 0.98 20.80 -9.02
CA GLU A 498 0.97 19.73 -8.02
C GLU A 498 -0.26 19.78 -7.12
N ILE A 499 -0.76 20.98 -6.83
CA ILE A 499 -1.87 21.20 -5.92
C ILE A 499 -2.74 22.34 -6.41
N ILE A 500 -4.07 22.16 -6.34
CA ILE A 500 -5.08 23.20 -6.53
C ILE A 500 -5.85 23.43 -5.24
N GLU A 501 -6.27 24.69 -5.02
CA GLU A 501 -7.19 25.10 -3.95
C GLU A 501 -8.28 26.00 -4.51
N HIS A 502 -9.51 25.92 -3.96
CA HIS A 502 -10.55 26.92 -4.22
C HIS A 502 -10.59 27.94 -3.09
N ASP A 503 -10.42 29.23 -3.42
CA ASP A 503 -10.19 30.31 -2.44
C ASP A 503 -11.37 30.50 -1.47
N ASP A 504 -12.58 30.53 -1.97
CA ASP A 504 -13.78 30.83 -1.17
C ASP A 504 -14.48 29.58 -0.61
N HIS A 505 -13.85 28.39 -0.70
CA HIS A 505 -14.42 27.15 -0.21
C HIS A 505 -13.89 26.78 1.18
N PRO A 506 -14.72 26.22 2.09
CA PRO A 506 -14.28 25.79 3.41
C PRO A 506 -13.08 24.85 3.36
N TRP A 507 -13.12 23.84 2.49
CA TRP A 507 -12.01 22.93 2.24
C TRP A 507 -12.17 22.28 0.84
N PHE A 508 -11.44 22.77 -0.15
CA PHE A 508 -11.43 22.21 -1.50
C PHE A 508 -9.98 22.12 -1.98
N ILE A 509 -9.44 20.92 -2.00
CA ILE A 509 -8.04 20.68 -2.37
C ILE A 509 -7.99 19.52 -3.35
N GLY A 510 -7.24 19.72 -4.43
CA GLY A 510 -6.85 18.67 -5.36
C GLY A 510 -5.34 18.54 -5.41
N VAL A 511 -4.84 17.31 -5.44
CA VAL A 511 -3.40 17.03 -5.50
C VAL A 511 -3.10 16.06 -6.64
N GLN A 512 -1.98 16.28 -7.37
CA GLN A 512 -1.58 15.42 -8.49
C GLN A 512 -0.91 14.12 -8.01
N PHE A 513 -0.31 14.16 -6.85
CA PHE A 513 0.34 13.04 -6.19
C PHE A 513 -0.65 12.17 -5.38
N HIS A 514 -0.12 11.10 -4.78
CA HIS A 514 -0.85 10.11 -3.99
C HIS A 514 -0.46 10.17 -2.50
N PRO A 515 -1.06 11.07 -1.70
CA PRO A 515 -0.71 11.24 -0.29
C PRO A 515 -1.07 10.03 0.56
N GLU A 516 -2.03 9.19 0.12
CA GLU A 516 -2.42 7.96 0.77
C GLU A 516 -1.27 6.97 0.92
N LEU A 517 -0.30 6.99 -0.02
CA LEU A 517 0.86 6.11 -0.01
C LEU A 517 1.88 6.43 1.10
N LYS A 518 1.79 7.61 1.70
CA LYS A 518 2.69 8.06 2.78
C LYS A 518 2.04 8.12 4.16
N SER A 519 0.73 7.91 4.25
CA SER A 519 0.01 7.99 5.52
C SER A 519 0.31 6.78 6.41
N ARG A 520 0.51 7.03 7.71
CA ARG A 520 0.82 6.00 8.73
C ARG A 520 -0.02 6.23 9.98
N PRO A 521 -0.36 5.21 10.78
CA PRO A 521 -1.24 5.37 11.93
C PRO A 521 -0.65 6.28 13.01
N PHE A 522 0.68 6.26 13.21
CA PHE A 522 1.39 7.13 14.17
C PHE A 522 1.90 8.45 13.57
N ALA A 523 1.76 8.62 12.25
CA ALA A 523 2.06 9.85 11.51
C ALA A 523 1.03 10.01 10.39
N PRO A 524 -0.24 10.32 10.72
CA PRO A 524 -1.30 10.55 9.73
C PRO A 524 -0.86 11.63 8.74
N HIS A 525 -1.08 11.38 7.46
CA HIS A 525 -0.71 12.36 6.45
C HIS A 525 -1.50 13.68 6.66
N PRO A 526 -0.84 14.86 6.64
CA PRO A 526 -1.46 16.11 7.06
C PRO A 526 -2.71 16.48 6.25
N LEU A 527 -2.75 16.17 4.95
CA LEU A 527 -3.94 16.42 4.12
C LEU A 527 -5.13 15.56 4.55
N PHE A 528 -4.94 14.28 4.89
CA PHE A 528 -6.02 13.42 5.38
C PHE A 528 -6.50 13.85 6.78
N ALA A 529 -5.58 14.20 7.67
CA ALA A 529 -5.94 14.72 8.98
C ALA A 529 -6.75 16.03 8.87
N SER A 530 -6.34 16.95 8.00
CA SER A 530 -7.05 18.22 7.75
C SER A 530 -8.39 18.00 7.04
N PHE A 531 -8.48 17.09 6.07
CA PHE A 531 -9.73 16.79 5.36
C PHE A 531 -10.79 16.22 6.31
N ILE A 532 -10.41 15.24 7.15
CA ILE A 532 -11.33 14.71 8.16
C ILE A 532 -11.69 15.76 9.20
N GLY A 533 -10.76 16.64 9.59
CA GLY A 533 -11.08 17.79 10.45
C GLY A 533 -12.15 18.71 9.84
N ALA A 534 -12.05 19.01 8.56
CA ALA A 534 -13.05 19.79 7.83
C ALA A 534 -14.41 19.06 7.74
N ALA A 535 -14.40 17.74 7.56
CA ALA A 535 -15.62 16.93 7.58
C ALA A 535 -16.29 16.96 8.98
N VAL A 536 -15.52 16.93 10.07
CA VAL A 536 -16.04 17.11 11.44
C VAL A 536 -16.67 18.49 11.63
N GLU A 537 -16.07 19.54 11.07
CA GLU A 537 -16.66 20.88 11.10
C GLU A 537 -17.97 20.93 10.29
N GLN A 538 -18.01 20.30 9.12
CA GLN A 538 -19.20 20.19 8.27
C GLN A 538 -20.34 19.46 8.97
N SER A 539 -20.08 18.32 9.62
CA SER A 539 -21.09 17.52 10.33
C SER A 539 -21.76 18.27 11.50
N ARG A 540 -21.11 19.30 12.04
CA ARG A 540 -21.68 20.17 13.10
C ARG A 540 -22.55 21.29 12.58
N LEU A 541 -22.54 21.51 11.26
CA LEU A 541 -23.34 22.56 10.63
C LEU A 541 -24.68 22.02 10.12
N VAL A 542 -24.83 20.72 10.06
CA VAL A 542 -26.06 20.00 9.68
C VAL A 542 -26.76 19.52 10.94
#